data_b96501c78f4ece8dc766005d74775a8d
#
_entry.id   b96501c78f4ece8dc766005d74775a8d
#
_cell.length_a   1.000
_cell.length_b   1.000
_cell.length_c   1.000
_cell.angle_alpha   90.00
_cell.angle_beta   90.00
_cell.angle_gamma   90.00
#
_symmetry.space_group_name_H-M   'P 1'
#
loop_
_entity.id
_entity.type
_entity.pdbx_description
1 polymer ?
#
loop_
_entity_poly.entity_id
_entity_poly.type
_entity_poly.pdbx_seq_one_letter_code
_entity_poly.pdbx_strand_id
1 'polypeptide(L)'
;MARFAKGSRALAISDRSGTAFPYKEMVQEWTGAWVHISEFEPKQPQLEPHPIGADPQGLQHARPARVEFAVQDILPENPFTTTAASQTLSVSYPSNQINEGTTYVRFQAVKTTVGGVAISTLELSAELNGAINDTVTNIDLDDASQFPTAGFIVIEKINATSGAYENETIQYANKVGNQLQNCTRGTAAPFRGITLANTPAKSHADNAKVFGSYLATAIATTETTGAQPATRTLYNSITVPLVNNAGSAATAGGFQCTIGPVNDRG
;
A
#
# COMPACT_ATOMS: atom_id res chain seq x y z
N MET A 1 33.85 10.05 67.40
CA MET A 1 33.77 9.75 65.96
C MET A 1 32.34 9.38 65.62
N ALA A 2 31.73 10.16 64.75
CA ALA A 2 30.39 9.87 64.27
C ALA A 2 30.39 8.51 63.53
N ARG A 3 29.66 7.53 63.95
CA ARG A 3 29.49 6.26 63.25
C ARG A 3 28.36 6.43 62.23
N PHE A 4 28.73 6.54 60.97
CA PHE A 4 27.71 6.49 59.88
C PHE A 4 27.19 5.06 59.74
N ALA A 5 25.87 4.90 59.75
CA ALA A 5 25.21 3.64 59.43
C ALA A 5 25.50 3.23 57.99
N LYS A 6 25.88 1.95 57.76
CA LYS A 6 26.25 1.41 56.46
C LYS A 6 25.55 0.05 56.23
N GLY A 7 25.30 -0.27 54.96
CA GLY A 7 24.71 -1.54 54.56
C GLY A 7 23.31 -1.77 55.15
N SER A 8 23.11 -2.90 55.86
CA SER A 8 21.84 -3.24 56.46
C SER A 8 21.37 -2.30 57.58
N ARG A 9 22.25 -1.41 58.06
CA ARG A 9 21.96 -0.40 59.09
C ARG A 9 21.96 1.00 58.53
N ALA A 10 21.95 1.17 57.20
CA ALA A 10 21.81 2.45 56.57
C ALA A 10 20.48 3.10 56.95
N LEU A 11 20.48 4.39 57.12
CA LEU A 11 19.26 5.17 57.39
C LEU A 11 18.94 5.97 56.15
N ALA A 12 17.63 6.12 55.87
CA ALA A 12 17.08 7.00 54.88
C ALA A 12 16.07 7.94 55.51
N ILE A 13 15.89 9.11 54.91
CA ILE A 13 14.93 10.12 55.36
C ILE A 13 13.60 9.85 54.62
N SER A 14 12.51 9.80 55.38
CA SER A 14 11.17 9.72 54.82
C SER A 14 10.79 11.06 54.18
N ASP A 15 10.31 11.02 52.95
CA ASP A 15 9.84 12.23 52.23
C ASP A 15 8.59 12.84 52.88
N ARG A 16 7.87 12.09 53.70
CA ARG A 16 6.64 12.53 54.39
C ARG A 16 6.93 13.23 55.69
N SER A 17 7.68 12.59 56.58
CA SER A 17 7.95 13.11 57.95
C SER A 17 9.28 13.82 58.07
N GLY A 18 10.20 13.65 57.13
CA GLY A 18 11.57 14.13 57.25
C GLY A 18 12.42 13.40 58.33
N THR A 19 11.90 12.32 58.91
CA THR A 19 12.59 11.55 59.97
C THR A 19 13.43 10.43 59.34
N ALA A 20 14.55 10.12 60.00
CA ALA A 20 15.46 9.09 59.54
C ALA A 20 14.99 7.71 60.02
N PHE A 21 14.71 6.77 59.12
CA PHE A 21 14.31 5.39 59.35
C PHE A 21 15.31 4.41 58.77
N PRO A 22 15.32 3.14 59.18
CA PRO A 22 16.12 2.11 58.56
C PRO A 22 15.78 1.96 57.07
N TYR A 23 16.79 1.99 56.22
CA TYR A 23 16.56 1.93 54.75
C TYR A 23 15.75 0.72 54.29
N LYS A 24 15.87 -0.41 55.00
CA LYS A 24 15.12 -1.66 54.72
C LYS A 24 13.62 -1.54 54.95
N GLU A 25 13.19 -0.58 55.73
CA GLU A 25 11.79 -0.37 56.09
C GLU A 25 11.15 0.76 55.25
N MET A 26 11.93 1.28 54.29
CA MET A 26 11.44 2.30 53.35
C MET A 26 10.75 1.63 52.18
N VAL A 27 9.61 2.20 51.77
CA VAL A 27 8.80 1.75 50.63
C VAL A 27 8.47 2.94 49.77
N GLN A 28 8.33 2.70 48.46
CA GLN A 28 7.94 3.73 47.52
C GLN A 28 6.41 3.79 47.43
N GLU A 29 5.83 4.95 47.63
CA GLU A 29 4.42 5.20 47.41
C GLU A 29 4.06 5.33 45.94
N TRP A 30 2.77 5.28 45.64
CA TRP A 30 2.24 5.50 44.30
C TRP A 30 2.53 6.90 43.72
N THR A 31 2.81 7.88 44.58
CA THR A 31 3.25 9.23 44.22
C THR A 31 4.72 9.31 43.79
N GLY A 32 5.48 8.23 44.03
CA GLY A 32 6.92 8.17 43.84
C GLY A 32 7.74 8.55 45.08
N ALA A 33 7.11 9.03 46.16
CA ALA A 33 7.78 9.38 47.41
C ALA A 33 8.30 8.12 48.13
N TRP A 34 9.47 8.22 48.77
CA TRP A 34 10.02 7.17 49.64
C TRP A 34 9.67 7.45 51.08
N VAL A 35 8.87 6.58 51.65
CA VAL A 35 8.37 6.72 53.04
C VAL A 35 8.63 5.48 53.85
N HIS A 36 8.60 5.63 55.17
CA HIS A 36 8.65 4.48 56.07
C HIS A 36 7.33 3.67 55.98
N ILE A 37 7.39 2.36 56.17
CA ILE A 37 6.22 1.46 56.04
C ILE A 37 5.06 1.85 56.98
N SER A 38 5.35 2.49 58.13
CA SER A 38 4.32 3.01 59.04
C SER A 38 3.60 4.23 58.51
N GLU A 39 4.18 4.93 57.55
CA GLU A 39 3.65 6.15 56.93
C GLU A 39 3.08 5.89 55.55
N PHE A 40 3.17 4.64 55.07
CA PHE A 40 2.72 4.25 53.74
C PHE A 40 1.22 4.40 53.56
N GLU A 41 0.82 5.10 52.52
CA GLU A 41 -0.56 5.20 52.10
C GLU A 41 -0.78 4.47 50.77
N PRO A 42 -1.71 3.50 50.70
CA PRO A 42 -2.09 2.90 49.43
C PRO A 42 -2.79 3.91 48.55
N LYS A 43 -2.63 3.75 47.24
CA LYS A 43 -3.35 4.58 46.26
C LYS A 43 -4.86 4.42 46.45
N GLN A 44 -5.54 5.56 46.48
CA GLN A 44 -7.00 5.55 46.58
C GLN A 44 -7.60 4.90 45.30
N PRO A 45 -8.51 3.93 45.44
CA PRO A 45 -9.12 3.24 44.31
C PRO A 45 -9.85 4.19 43.34
N GLN A 46 -10.29 5.33 43.82
CA GLN A 46 -10.97 6.35 42.99
C GLN A 46 -10.01 7.05 42.00
N LEU A 47 -8.71 7.00 42.22
CA LEU A 47 -7.69 7.55 41.33
C LEU A 47 -7.30 6.58 40.23
N GLU A 48 -7.74 5.35 40.32
CA GLU A 48 -7.62 4.39 39.22
C GLU A 48 -8.90 4.45 38.38
N PRO A 49 -8.80 4.75 37.09
CA PRO A 49 -9.99 4.66 36.24
C PRO A 49 -10.50 3.23 36.34
N HIS A 50 -11.74 3.08 36.77
CA HIS A 50 -12.40 1.78 36.74
C HIS A 50 -12.25 1.23 35.31
N PRO A 51 -11.77 -0.02 35.14
CA PRO A 51 -11.90 -0.65 33.86
C PRO A 51 -13.40 -0.66 33.54
N ILE A 52 -13.80 0.11 32.54
CA ILE A 52 -15.15 0.11 32.01
C ILE A 52 -15.33 -1.25 31.36
N GLY A 53 -15.58 -2.25 32.19
CA GLY A 53 -15.88 -3.59 31.74
C GLY A 53 -17.24 -3.55 31.09
N ALA A 54 -17.30 -3.64 29.78
CA ALA A 54 -18.47 -3.71 28.93
C ALA A 54 -18.90 -2.40 28.22
N ASP A 55 -17.98 -1.48 27.93
CA ASP A 55 -18.23 -0.57 26.83
C ASP A 55 -17.81 -1.27 25.52
N PRO A 56 -18.76 -1.78 24.70
CA PRO A 56 -18.42 -2.44 23.44
C PRO A 56 -17.84 -1.46 22.39
N GLN A 57 -17.85 -0.17 22.70
CA GLN A 57 -17.31 0.89 21.85
C GLN A 57 -15.95 1.44 22.33
N GLY A 58 -15.59 1.17 23.58
CA GLY A 58 -14.33 1.63 24.16
C GLY A 58 -13.23 0.59 24.08
N LEU A 59 -12.38 0.66 23.10
CA LEU A 59 -11.14 -0.13 23.06
C LEU A 59 -10.04 0.65 23.77
N GLN A 60 -9.47 0.08 24.82
CA GLN A 60 -8.36 0.69 25.57
C GLN A 60 -7.13 0.99 24.69
N HIS A 61 -6.94 0.21 23.64
CA HIS A 61 -5.92 0.38 22.63
C HIS A 61 -6.55 0.19 21.24
N ALA A 62 -7.40 1.12 20.86
CA ALA A 62 -8.04 1.07 19.56
C ALA A 62 -6.98 1.10 18.46
N ARG A 63 -6.95 0.04 17.68
CA ARG A 63 -6.23 -0.03 16.42
C ARG A 63 -7.25 -0.18 15.32
N PRO A 64 -7.76 0.95 14.78
CA PRO A 64 -8.67 0.89 13.65
C PRO A 64 -8.00 0.13 12.51
N ALA A 65 -8.78 -0.64 11.78
CA ALA A 65 -8.29 -1.25 10.56
C ALA A 65 -7.70 -0.14 9.68
N ARG A 66 -6.44 -0.31 9.30
CA ARG A 66 -5.82 0.61 8.35
C ARG A 66 -6.55 0.45 7.03
N VAL A 67 -7.28 1.47 6.65
CA VAL A 67 -7.78 1.61 5.29
C VAL A 67 -6.67 2.24 4.47
N GLU A 68 -5.61 1.47 4.25
CA GLU A 68 -4.57 1.86 3.30
C GLU A 68 -4.96 1.31 1.94
N PHE A 69 -4.94 2.19 0.93
CA PHE A 69 -4.98 1.75 -0.44
C PHE A 69 -3.78 0.83 -0.71
N ALA A 70 -3.95 -0.10 -1.64
CA ALA A 70 -2.86 -1.00 -2.01
C ALA A 70 -1.65 -0.18 -2.43
N VAL A 71 -0.57 -0.31 -1.68
CA VAL A 71 0.72 0.29 -2.00
C VAL A 71 1.33 -0.48 -3.16
N GLN A 72 2.02 0.20 -4.05
CA GLN A 72 2.83 -0.48 -5.06
C GLN A 72 3.95 -1.25 -4.38
N ASP A 73 4.09 -2.53 -4.74
CA ASP A 73 5.18 -3.36 -4.24
C ASP A 73 6.42 -3.16 -5.11
N ILE A 74 7.58 -3.05 -4.48
CA ILE A 74 8.87 -3.04 -5.19
C ILE A 74 9.16 -4.46 -5.66
N LEU A 75 9.42 -4.61 -6.96
CA LEU A 75 9.79 -5.88 -7.55
C LEU A 75 11.26 -6.25 -7.23
N PRO A 76 11.62 -7.55 -7.24
CA PRO A 76 13.02 -7.96 -7.14
C PRO A 76 13.85 -7.40 -8.31
N GLU A 77 15.17 -7.49 -8.20
CA GLU A 77 16.06 -7.07 -9.29
C GLU A 77 15.80 -7.87 -10.57
N ASN A 78 15.71 -7.16 -11.70
CA ASN A 78 15.45 -7.73 -13.02
C ASN A 78 14.27 -8.72 -13.06
N PRO A 79 13.07 -8.29 -12.68
CA PRO A 79 11.94 -9.18 -12.44
C PRO A 79 11.26 -9.65 -13.73
N PHE A 80 11.57 -9.07 -14.87
CA PHE A 80 10.91 -9.35 -16.13
C PHE A 80 11.62 -10.43 -16.92
N THR A 81 10.84 -11.37 -17.47
CA THR A 81 11.35 -12.42 -18.37
C THR A 81 10.47 -12.48 -19.61
N THR A 82 11.08 -12.33 -20.79
CA THR A 82 10.40 -12.48 -22.09
C THR A 82 10.64 -13.85 -22.69
N THR A 83 9.73 -14.27 -23.56
CA THR A 83 9.87 -15.45 -24.41
C THR A 83 9.92 -15.00 -25.86
N ALA A 84 10.88 -15.52 -26.65
CA ALA A 84 11.03 -15.16 -28.05
C ALA A 84 9.74 -15.42 -28.85
N ALA A 85 9.40 -14.49 -29.75
CA ALA A 85 8.20 -14.53 -30.58
C ALA A 85 6.88 -14.61 -29.78
N SER A 86 6.86 -14.14 -28.53
CA SER A 86 5.70 -14.17 -27.67
C SER A 86 5.29 -12.75 -27.25
N GLN A 87 3.99 -12.54 -27.07
CA GLN A 87 3.42 -11.32 -26.50
C GLN A 87 3.29 -11.41 -24.98
N THR A 88 3.79 -12.47 -24.35
CA THR A 88 3.70 -12.65 -22.91
C THR A 88 4.97 -12.22 -22.21
N LEU A 89 4.81 -11.46 -21.12
CA LEU A 89 5.88 -11.10 -20.20
C LEU A 89 5.62 -11.76 -18.86
N SER A 90 6.56 -12.57 -18.40
CA SER A 90 6.53 -13.10 -17.04
C SER A 90 7.19 -12.11 -16.09
N VAL A 91 6.53 -11.84 -14.98
CA VAL A 91 7.00 -10.92 -13.92
C VAL A 91 7.18 -11.71 -12.65
N SER A 92 8.39 -11.68 -12.09
CA SER A 92 8.66 -12.25 -10.78
C SER A 92 8.02 -11.37 -9.69
N TYR A 93 7.00 -11.91 -9.04
CA TYR A 93 6.19 -11.14 -8.09
C TYR A 93 5.76 -12.01 -6.89
N PRO A 94 6.46 -11.92 -5.76
CA PRO A 94 6.17 -12.74 -4.59
C PRO A 94 5.02 -12.15 -3.75
N SER A 95 3.81 -12.10 -4.29
CA SER A 95 2.64 -11.53 -3.59
C SER A 95 1.38 -12.36 -3.81
N ASN A 96 0.45 -12.26 -2.86
CA ASN A 96 -0.89 -12.83 -2.95
C ASN A 96 -1.97 -11.78 -3.26
N GLN A 97 -1.58 -10.62 -3.74
CA GLN A 97 -2.50 -9.48 -3.93
C GLN A 97 -3.15 -9.43 -5.32
N ILE A 98 -2.65 -10.20 -6.28
CA ILE A 98 -3.09 -10.16 -7.67
C ILE A 98 -3.85 -11.44 -7.98
N ASN A 99 -5.07 -11.31 -8.51
CA ASN A 99 -5.90 -12.43 -8.94
C ASN A 99 -5.88 -12.52 -10.47
N GLU A 100 -5.63 -13.74 -10.97
CA GLU A 100 -5.64 -14.04 -12.40
C GLU A 100 -6.96 -13.67 -13.08
N GLY A 101 -6.86 -13.05 -14.24
CA GLY A 101 -8.01 -12.70 -15.07
C GLY A 101 -8.91 -11.59 -14.53
N THR A 102 -8.59 -11.03 -13.35
CA THR A 102 -9.41 -9.97 -12.73
C THR A 102 -8.63 -8.76 -12.29
N THR A 103 -7.35 -8.90 -11.92
CA THR A 103 -6.55 -7.79 -11.42
C THR A 103 -5.82 -7.09 -12.55
N TYR A 104 -5.99 -5.78 -12.61
CA TYR A 104 -5.23 -4.91 -13.49
C TYR A 104 -4.04 -4.32 -12.74
N VAL A 105 -2.87 -4.39 -13.36
CA VAL A 105 -1.60 -3.95 -12.77
C VAL A 105 -0.98 -2.84 -13.58
N ARG A 106 -0.34 -1.91 -12.89
CA ARG A 106 0.46 -0.82 -13.43
C ARG A 106 1.90 -0.97 -12.99
N PHE A 107 2.82 -0.75 -13.91
CA PHE A 107 4.27 -0.78 -13.67
C PHE A 107 4.82 0.63 -13.60
N GLN A 108 5.81 0.85 -12.75
CA GLN A 108 6.54 2.13 -12.65
C GLN A 108 8.04 1.88 -12.43
N ALA A 109 8.85 2.86 -12.78
CA ALA A 109 10.31 2.88 -12.67
C ALA A 109 11.00 1.72 -13.42
N VAL A 110 10.40 1.29 -14.51
CA VAL A 110 10.93 0.22 -15.37
C VAL A 110 11.97 0.78 -16.30
N LYS A 111 13.16 0.21 -16.29
CA LYS A 111 14.30 0.64 -17.10
C LYS A 111 14.79 -0.50 -17.98
N THR A 112 15.40 -0.16 -19.09
CA THR A 112 16.08 -1.07 -20.03
C THR A 112 15.18 -1.77 -21.04
N THR A 113 15.81 -2.56 -21.93
CA THR A 113 15.17 -3.33 -22.99
C THR A 113 15.36 -4.81 -22.73
N VAL A 114 14.32 -5.61 -22.89
CA VAL A 114 14.34 -7.06 -22.77
C VAL A 114 13.87 -7.68 -24.07
N GLY A 115 14.65 -8.56 -24.66
CA GLY A 115 14.25 -9.32 -25.83
C GLY A 115 13.78 -8.47 -27.02
N GLY A 116 14.36 -7.29 -27.21
CA GLY A 116 13.95 -6.35 -28.25
C GLY A 116 12.69 -5.52 -27.92
N VAL A 117 12.07 -5.75 -26.78
CA VAL A 117 10.96 -4.92 -26.25
C VAL A 117 11.53 -3.89 -25.30
N ALA A 118 11.21 -2.63 -25.52
CA ALA A 118 11.56 -1.58 -24.57
C ALA A 118 10.70 -1.74 -23.31
N ILE A 119 11.30 -2.26 -22.24
CA ILE A 119 10.57 -2.52 -20.98
C ILE A 119 10.04 -1.24 -20.36
N SER A 120 10.68 -0.11 -20.61
CA SER A 120 10.14 1.22 -20.24
C SER A 120 8.75 1.48 -20.84
N THR A 121 8.37 0.84 -21.93
CA THR A 121 7.02 0.94 -22.50
C THR A 121 5.96 0.14 -21.72
N LEU A 122 6.36 -0.64 -20.74
CA LEU A 122 5.41 -1.23 -19.78
C LEU A 122 4.78 -0.18 -18.86
N GLU A 123 5.44 0.94 -18.67
CA GLU A 123 4.84 2.11 -18.03
C GLU A 123 3.91 2.80 -19.04
N LEU A 124 2.72 2.24 -19.21
CA LEU A 124 1.74 2.79 -20.11
C LEU A 124 1.39 4.21 -19.69
N SER A 125 1.93 5.19 -20.39
CA SER A 125 1.64 6.60 -20.17
C SER A 125 1.45 7.30 -21.50
N ALA A 126 0.48 8.19 -21.53
CA ALA A 126 0.18 9.09 -22.65
C ALA A 126 -0.36 10.40 -22.10
N GLU A 127 -0.61 11.35 -22.99
CA GLU A 127 -1.32 12.58 -22.67
C GLU A 127 -2.65 12.61 -23.44
N LEU A 128 -3.63 13.32 -22.89
CA LEU A 128 -4.90 13.55 -23.60
C LEU A 128 -4.66 14.42 -24.82
N ASN A 129 -5.20 14.01 -25.95
CA ASN A 129 -5.28 14.84 -27.16
C ASN A 129 -6.61 15.59 -27.16
N GLY A 130 -6.61 16.74 -26.53
CA GLY A 130 -7.78 17.56 -26.32
C GLY A 130 -8.45 17.43 -24.96
N ALA A 131 -9.06 18.51 -24.50
CA ALA A 131 -9.79 18.52 -23.23
C ALA A 131 -11.08 17.68 -23.33
N ILE A 132 -11.39 16.96 -22.27
CA ILE A 132 -12.60 16.14 -22.18
C ILE A 132 -13.51 16.60 -21.03
N ASN A 133 -14.82 16.48 -21.20
CA ASN A 133 -15.78 16.64 -20.12
C ASN A 133 -16.05 15.30 -19.41
N ASP A 134 -16.92 15.32 -18.42
CA ASP A 134 -17.30 14.18 -17.61
C ASP A 134 -18.22 13.14 -18.29
N THR A 135 -18.71 13.43 -19.50
CA THR A 135 -19.66 12.59 -20.25
C THR A 135 -19.11 11.94 -21.51
N VAL A 136 -17.89 12.33 -21.92
CA VAL A 136 -17.24 11.78 -23.12
C VAL A 136 -16.98 10.28 -22.95
N THR A 137 -17.36 9.50 -23.95
CA THR A 137 -17.18 8.05 -24.00
C THR A 137 -16.10 7.56 -24.96
N ASN A 138 -15.57 8.46 -25.78
CA ASN A 138 -14.43 8.20 -26.66
C ASN A 138 -13.33 9.21 -26.34
N ILE A 139 -12.16 8.72 -26.00
CA ILE A 139 -11.05 9.54 -25.50
C ILE A 139 -9.87 9.40 -26.44
N ASP A 140 -9.41 10.52 -26.98
CA ASP A 140 -8.24 10.56 -27.85
C ASP A 140 -6.97 10.79 -26.99
N LEU A 141 -5.93 10.02 -27.29
CA LEU A 141 -4.61 10.14 -26.69
C LEU A 141 -3.59 10.56 -27.76
N ASP A 142 -2.51 11.19 -27.35
CA ASP A 142 -1.43 11.54 -28.26
C ASP A 142 -0.77 10.29 -28.85
N ASP A 143 -0.54 9.28 -28.01
CA ASP A 143 -0.03 7.98 -28.41
C ASP A 143 -0.63 6.85 -27.55
N ALA A 144 -1.48 6.04 -28.15
CA ALA A 144 -2.03 4.84 -27.52
C ALA A 144 -1.40 3.55 -28.08
N SER A 145 -0.32 3.61 -28.83
CA SER A 145 0.26 2.46 -29.54
C SER A 145 0.59 1.28 -28.63
N GLN A 146 1.03 1.55 -27.41
CA GLN A 146 1.41 0.55 -26.41
C GLN A 146 0.25 0.12 -25.51
N PHE A 147 -0.90 0.79 -25.57
CA PHE A 147 -2.05 0.42 -24.73
C PHE A 147 -2.73 -0.85 -25.25
N PRO A 148 -3.15 -1.77 -24.38
CA PRO A 148 -3.98 -2.92 -24.76
C PRO A 148 -5.26 -2.52 -25.50
N THR A 149 -5.91 -3.47 -26.15
CA THR A 149 -7.17 -3.22 -26.87
C THR A 149 -8.32 -2.87 -25.97
N ALA A 150 -8.29 -3.30 -24.71
CA ALA A 150 -9.27 -2.98 -23.68
C ALA A 150 -8.56 -2.97 -22.31
N GLY A 151 -9.11 -2.24 -21.34
CA GLY A 151 -8.53 -2.19 -20.01
C GLY A 151 -9.02 -1.01 -19.17
N PHE A 152 -8.19 -0.62 -18.25
CA PHE A 152 -8.41 0.53 -17.38
C PHE A 152 -7.28 1.55 -17.54
N ILE A 153 -7.66 2.80 -17.46
CA ILE A 153 -6.74 3.94 -17.38
C ILE A 153 -7.06 4.79 -16.16
N VAL A 154 -6.06 5.53 -15.69
CA VAL A 154 -6.23 6.60 -14.70
C VAL A 154 -5.77 7.90 -15.32
N ILE A 155 -6.61 8.91 -15.26
CA ILE A 155 -6.25 10.27 -15.67
C ILE A 155 -5.94 11.08 -14.41
N GLU A 156 -4.74 11.64 -14.35
CA GLU A 156 -4.33 12.46 -13.20
C GLU A 156 -5.00 13.83 -13.25
N LYS A 157 -5.47 14.26 -12.11
CA LYS A 157 -5.97 15.61 -11.89
C LYS A 157 -5.55 16.07 -10.49
N ILE A 158 -4.95 17.25 -10.44
CA ILE A 158 -4.63 17.92 -9.18
C ILE A 158 -5.59 19.09 -9.03
N ASN A 159 -6.27 19.16 -7.90
CA ASN A 159 -7.09 20.30 -7.55
C ASN A 159 -6.20 21.52 -7.31
N ALA A 160 -6.37 22.55 -8.13
CA ALA A 160 -5.54 23.75 -8.09
C ALA A 160 -5.65 24.54 -6.77
N THR A 161 -6.76 24.36 -6.04
CA THR A 161 -7.02 25.09 -4.80
C THR A 161 -6.50 24.32 -3.57
N SER A 162 -6.75 23.02 -3.52
CA SER A 162 -6.40 22.18 -2.36
C SER A 162 -5.07 21.42 -2.50
N GLY A 163 -4.55 21.32 -3.72
CA GLY A 163 -3.39 20.46 -4.04
C GLY A 163 -3.70 18.96 -3.95
N ALA A 164 -4.93 18.58 -3.68
CA ALA A 164 -5.33 17.18 -3.58
C ALA A 164 -5.41 16.52 -4.96
N TYR A 165 -5.03 15.25 -5.01
CA TYR A 165 -5.24 14.45 -6.20
C TYR A 165 -6.72 14.11 -6.35
N GLU A 166 -7.25 14.37 -7.53
CA GLU A 166 -8.63 14.10 -7.91
C GLU A 166 -8.67 13.26 -9.19
N ASN A 167 -7.88 12.20 -9.22
CA ASN A 167 -7.74 11.36 -10.39
C ASN A 167 -9.07 10.65 -10.73
N GLU A 168 -9.19 10.20 -11.96
CA GLU A 168 -10.34 9.45 -12.43
C GLU A 168 -9.89 8.12 -13.03
N THR A 169 -10.51 7.02 -12.60
CA THR A 169 -10.36 5.70 -13.22
C THR A 169 -11.43 5.51 -14.28
N ILE A 170 -11.03 5.09 -15.46
CA ILE A 170 -11.92 4.90 -16.63
C ILE A 170 -11.66 3.53 -17.22
N GLN A 171 -12.73 2.78 -17.47
CA GLN A 171 -12.67 1.54 -18.25
C GLN A 171 -12.91 1.85 -19.72
N TYR A 172 -12.12 1.31 -20.61
CA TYR A 172 -12.37 1.35 -22.04
C TYR A 172 -12.54 -0.09 -22.58
N ALA A 173 -13.48 -0.27 -23.50
CA ALA A 173 -13.81 -1.59 -24.04
C ALA A 173 -13.11 -1.87 -25.37
N ASN A 174 -12.62 -0.85 -26.06
CA ASN A 174 -11.95 -0.98 -27.34
C ASN A 174 -10.93 0.15 -27.56
N LYS A 175 -9.98 -0.09 -28.45
CA LYS A 175 -9.00 0.89 -28.91
C LYS A 175 -8.89 0.84 -30.44
N VAL A 176 -9.00 2.00 -31.08
CA VAL A 176 -8.80 2.18 -32.53
C VAL A 176 -7.81 3.29 -32.78
N GLY A 177 -6.63 2.95 -33.28
CA GLY A 177 -5.54 3.91 -33.38
C GLY A 177 -5.18 4.50 -32.01
N ASN A 178 -5.24 5.81 -31.88
CA ASN A 178 -4.97 6.52 -30.64
C ASN A 178 -6.25 6.84 -29.83
N GLN A 179 -7.41 6.33 -30.24
CA GLN A 179 -8.67 6.56 -29.56
C GLN A 179 -9.09 5.35 -28.73
N LEU A 180 -9.36 5.59 -27.45
CA LEU A 180 -10.01 4.67 -26.53
C LEU A 180 -11.52 4.84 -26.66
N GLN A 181 -12.25 3.75 -26.89
CA GLN A 181 -13.66 3.78 -27.22
C GLN A 181 -14.52 3.04 -26.20
N ASN A 182 -15.80 3.40 -26.15
CA ASN A 182 -16.78 2.86 -25.22
C ASN A 182 -16.29 2.94 -23.76
N CYS A 183 -15.84 4.13 -23.41
CA CYS A 183 -15.32 4.41 -22.07
C CYS A 183 -16.45 4.49 -21.04
N THR A 184 -16.31 3.73 -19.96
CA THR A 184 -17.12 3.89 -18.74
C THR A 184 -16.36 4.80 -17.78
N ARG A 185 -16.92 6.00 -17.58
CA ARG A 185 -16.31 7.06 -16.80
C ARG A 185 -16.54 6.84 -15.29
N GLY A 186 -15.61 7.34 -14.48
CA GLY A 186 -15.75 7.35 -13.05
C GLY A 186 -15.93 5.96 -12.43
N THR A 187 -15.16 4.98 -12.85
CA THR A 187 -15.23 3.59 -12.39
C THR A 187 -14.11 3.23 -11.43
N ALA A 188 -13.98 1.96 -11.08
CA ALA A 188 -12.85 1.39 -10.38
C ALA A 188 -12.43 0.08 -11.04
N ALA A 189 -11.12 -0.14 -11.16
CA ALA A 189 -10.61 -1.42 -11.65
C ALA A 189 -10.72 -2.49 -10.56
N PRO A 190 -11.03 -3.73 -10.91
CA PRO A 190 -11.04 -4.83 -9.95
C PRO A 190 -9.66 -5.04 -9.32
N PHE A 191 -9.63 -5.21 -8.01
CA PHE A 191 -8.41 -5.50 -7.27
C PHE A 191 -8.65 -6.55 -6.20
N ARG A 192 -7.90 -7.65 -6.21
CA ARG A 192 -8.00 -8.76 -5.22
C ARG A 192 -9.40 -9.35 -5.06
N GLY A 193 -10.23 -9.28 -6.09
CA GLY A 193 -11.64 -9.72 -5.99
C GLY A 193 -12.51 -8.79 -5.13
N ILE A 194 -12.01 -7.63 -4.74
CA ILE A 194 -12.74 -6.60 -4.00
C ILE A 194 -13.25 -5.57 -4.99
N THR A 195 -14.52 -5.20 -4.87
CA THR A 195 -15.07 -4.06 -5.59
C THR A 195 -14.66 -2.78 -4.84
N LEU A 196 -13.80 -1.99 -5.46
CA LEU A 196 -13.42 -0.69 -4.92
C LEU A 196 -14.52 0.35 -5.18
N ALA A 197 -14.51 1.42 -4.42
CA ALA A 197 -15.40 2.55 -4.67
C ALA A 197 -15.07 3.18 -6.03
N ASN A 198 -16.10 3.51 -6.80
CA ASN A 198 -15.94 4.22 -8.06
C ASN A 198 -15.38 5.62 -7.80
N THR A 199 -14.49 6.05 -8.67
CA THR A 199 -14.08 7.46 -8.73
C THR A 199 -15.20 8.28 -9.39
N PRO A 200 -15.39 9.57 -9.06
CA PRO A 200 -16.34 10.39 -9.81
C PRO A 200 -15.80 10.72 -11.20
N ALA A 201 -16.69 10.72 -12.19
CA ALA A 201 -16.37 11.24 -13.52
C ALA A 201 -16.08 12.76 -13.44
N LYS A 202 -15.02 13.19 -14.12
CA LYS A 202 -14.53 14.58 -14.06
C LYS A 202 -14.16 15.09 -15.45
N SER A 203 -14.12 16.40 -15.59
CA SER A 203 -13.50 17.05 -16.75
C SER A 203 -11.99 17.09 -16.58
N HIS A 204 -11.26 16.84 -17.66
CA HIS A 204 -9.81 16.89 -17.72
C HIS A 204 -9.35 17.85 -18.82
N ALA A 205 -8.28 18.55 -18.55
CA ALA A 205 -7.68 19.47 -19.50
C ALA A 205 -6.94 18.71 -20.61
N ASP A 206 -6.67 19.39 -21.70
CA ASP A 206 -5.72 18.95 -22.71
C ASP A 206 -4.35 18.66 -22.09
N ASN A 207 -3.64 17.69 -22.62
CA ASN A 207 -2.34 17.23 -22.11
C ASN A 207 -2.37 16.70 -20.65
N ALA A 208 -3.54 16.35 -20.11
CA ALA A 208 -3.60 15.66 -18.83
C ALA A 208 -2.97 14.26 -18.96
N LYS A 209 -2.17 13.87 -17.95
CA LYS A 209 -1.47 12.58 -17.96
C LYS A 209 -2.42 11.41 -17.78
N VAL A 210 -2.26 10.43 -18.63
CA VAL A 210 -3.04 9.20 -18.67
C VAL A 210 -2.11 8.01 -18.42
N PHE A 211 -2.45 7.18 -17.45
CA PHE A 211 -1.72 5.95 -17.17
C PHE A 211 -2.59 4.74 -17.44
N GLY A 212 -2.01 3.77 -18.15
CA GLY A 212 -2.69 2.53 -18.47
C GLY A 212 -2.34 1.37 -17.54
N SER A 213 -2.93 0.22 -17.83
CA SER A 213 -2.75 -1.00 -17.06
C SER A 213 -2.77 -2.24 -17.92
N TYR A 214 -2.26 -3.33 -17.37
CA TYR A 214 -2.34 -4.65 -17.96
C TYR A 214 -3.16 -5.59 -17.09
N LEU A 215 -3.96 -6.45 -17.71
CA LEU A 215 -4.63 -7.53 -17.02
C LEU A 215 -3.62 -8.65 -16.73
N ALA A 216 -3.50 -9.07 -15.49
CA ALA A 216 -2.73 -10.25 -15.12
C ALA A 216 -3.43 -11.51 -15.64
N THR A 217 -2.80 -12.25 -16.57
CA THR A 217 -3.47 -13.35 -17.29
C THR A 217 -3.10 -14.74 -16.79
N ALA A 218 -1.94 -14.89 -16.16
CA ALA A 218 -1.53 -16.16 -15.54
C ALA A 218 -0.67 -15.89 -14.32
N ILE A 219 -0.93 -16.64 -13.25
CA ILE A 219 -0.24 -16.49 -11.98
C ILE A 219 0.34 -17.84 -11.57
N ALA A 220 1.66 -17.90 -11.44
CA ALA A 220 2.32 -19.09 -10.90
C ALA A 220 2.37 -19.01 -9.37
N THR A 221 2.04 -20.12 -8.72
CA THR A 221 2.04 -20.25 -7.26
C THR A 221 3.24 -21.04 -6.78
N THR A 222 3.91 -20.58 -5.73
CA THR A 222 5.10 -21.26 -5.20
C THR A 222 4.84 -22.11 -3.99
N GLU A 223 3.85 -21.87 -3.17
CA GLU A 223 3.80 -22.62 -1.92
C GLU A 223 2.44 -22.83 -1.31
N THR A 224 2.28 -24.08 -0.86
CA THR A 224 1.44 -24.51 0.23
C THR A 224 2.34 -24.77 1.43
N THR A 225 2.70 -23.78 2.21
CA THR A 225 3.40 -24.06 3.45
C THR A 225 2.40 -24.43 4.53
N GLY A 226 2.46 -25.68 4.93
CA GLY A 226 1.74 -26.19 6.07
C GLY A 226 2.16 -25.52 7.37
N ALA A 227 1.20 -25.44 8.28
CA ALA A 227 1.30 -25.14 9.71
C ALA A 227 1.43 -23.68 10.12
N GLN A 228 0.35 -22.92 9.94
CA GLN A 228 -0.09 -21.74 10.72
C GLN A 228 -0.64 -20.60 9.86
N PRO A 229 -1.85 -20.22 10.02
CA PRO A 229 -3.02 -21.05 9.78
C PRO A 229 -3.20 -21.34 8.29
N ALA A 230 -3.75 -22.49 7.99
CA ALA A 230 -4.04 -23.05 6.68
C ALA A 230 -3.86 -22.12 5.46
N THR A 231 -2.88 -22.47 4.60
CA THR A 231 -2.76 -22.10 3.19
C THR A 231 -2.75 -20.61 2.85
N ARG A 232 -1.63 -19.97 3.09
CA ARG A 232 -1.30 -18.75 2.36
C ARG A 232 -0.70 -19.13 1.01
N THR A 233 -1.46 -18.96 -0.06
CA THR A 233 -0.93 -19.12 -1.41
C THR A 233 -0.09 -17.88 -1.75
N LEU A 234 1.20 -18.04 -1.92
CA LEU A 234 2.07 -17.00 -2.42
C LEU A 234 2.21 -17.14 -3.93
N TYR A 235 1.97 -16.07 -4.65
CA TYR A 235 2.23 -15.99 -6.08
C TYR A 235 3.68 -15.60 -6.29
N ASN A 236 4.40 -16.28 -7.17
CA ASN A 236 5.79 -15.99 -7.47
C ASN A 236 6.00 -15.36 -8.84
N SER A 237 5.03 -15.46 -9.72
CA SER A 237 5.07 -14.76 -10.99
C SER A 237 3.67 -14.46 -11.51
N ILE A 238 3.59 -13.43 -12.32
CA ILE A 238 2.40 -13.06 -13.09
C ILE A 238 2.77 -12.92 -14.55
N THR A 239 1.80 -13.16 -15.43
CA THR A 239 1.95 -12.96 -16.87
C THR A 239 1.10 -11.78 -17.31
N VAL A 240 1.67 -10.90 -18.12
CA VAL A 240 0.97 -9.78 -18.73
C VAL A 240 1.09 -9.85 -20.26
N PRO A 241 0.04 -9.53 -21.02
CA PRO A 241 0.10 -9.51 -22.48
C PRO A 241 0.82 -8.24 -22.96
N LEU A 242 1.86 -8.43 -23.77
CA LEU A 242 2.51 -7.32 -24.48
C LEU A 242 1.76 -6.99 -25.75
N VAL A 243 1.79 -5.72 -26.17
CA VAL A 243 1.22 -5.31 -27.47
C VAL A 243 2.09 -5.83 -28.62
N ASN A 244 3.40 -5.92 -28.41
CA ASN A 244 4.36 -6.37 -29.41
C ASN A 244 5.04 -7.68 -28.97
N ASN A 245 5.43 -8.50 -29.96
CA ASN A 245 6.21 -9.70 -29.71
C ASN A 245 7.63 -9.36 -29.22
N ALA A 246 8.11 -10.13 -28.24
CA ALA A 246 9.50 -10.08 -27.84
C ALA A 246 10.41 -10.66 -28.92
N GLY A 247 11.54 -9.99 -29.24
CA GLY A 247 12.50 -10.45 -30.23
C GLY A 247 13.35 -11.61 -29.74
N SER A 248 13.61 -11.75 -28.43
CA SER A 248 14.39 -12.80 -27.81
C SER A 248 13.95 -13.09 -26.39
N ALA A 249 14.34 -14.26 -25.87
CA ALA A 249 14.21 -14.57 -24.45
C ALA A 249 15.30 -13.83 -23.66
N ALA A 250 14.93 -13.07 -22.65
CA ALA A 250 15.85 -12.31 -21.82
C ALA A 250 15.20 -11.93 -20.48
N THR A 251 16.04 -11.50 -19.53
CA THR A 251 15.60 -10.96 -18.24
C THR A 251 16.10 -9.52 -18.07
N ALA A 252 15.26 -8.65 -17.54
CA ALA A 252 15.62 -7.26 -17.23
C ALA A 252 14.58 -6.59 -16.31
N GLY A 253 14.70 -5.28 -16.14
CA GLY A 253 13.80 -4.44 -15.35
C GLY A 253 14.54 -3.48 -14.43
N GLY A 254 15.75 -3.82 -14.03
CA GLY A 254 16.58 -3.03 -13.13
C GLY A 254 16.13 -3.13 -11.69
N PHE A 255 16.66 -2.21 -10.88
CA PHE A 255 16.27 -2.03 -9.47
C PHE A 255 15.08 -1.08 -9.35
N GLN A 256 14.31 -1.22 -8.29
CA GLN A 256 13.26 -0.28 -7.92
C GLN A 256 12.05 -0.25 -8.84
N CYS A 257 11.86 -1.25 -9.69
CA CYS A 257 10.60 -1.41 -10.39
C CYS A 257 9.48 -1.65 -9.38
N THR A 258 8.32 -1.07 -9.62
CA THR A 258 7.15 -1.29 -8.79
C THR A 258 5.99 -1.83 -9.60
N ILE A 259 5.14 -2.62 -8.94
CA ILE A 259 3.87 -3.07 -9.47
C ILE A 259 2.77 -2.68 -8.48
N GLY A 260 1.63 -2.28 -8.98
CA GLY A 260 0.51 -1.91 -8.13
C GLY A 260 -0.81 -1.92 -8.87
N PRO A 261 -1.92 -1.67 -8.16
CA PRO A 261 -3.22 -1.53 -8.78
C PRO A 261 -3.27 -0.29 -9.65
N VAL A 262 -4.13 -0.32 -10.65
CA VAL A 262 -4.34 0.83 -11.55
C VAL A 262 -5.17 1.93 -10.90
N ASN A 263 -5.94 1.58 -9.89
CA ASN A 263 -6.83 2.53 -9.23
C ASN A 263 -6.08 3.65 -8.54
N ASP A 264 -6.74 4.79 -8.52
CA ASP A 264 -6.24 5.98 -7.90
C ASP A 264 -6.04 5.85 -6.39
N ARG A 265 -5.06 6.61 -5.93
CA ARG A 265 -4.87 6.96 -4.53
C ARG A 265 -5.43 8.36 -4.34
N GLY A 266 -6.73 8.44 -4.25
CA GLY A 266 -7.36 9.69 -3.85
C GLY A 266 -7.00 10.09 -2.42
#